data_c76d0b43ff8c4b33ca3cd874af0bb573
#
_entry.id   c76d0b43ff8c4b33ca3cd874af0bb573
#
_cell.length_a   1.000
_cell.length_b   1.000
_cell.length_c   1.000
_cell.angle_alpha   90.00
_cell.angle_beta   90.00
_cell.angle_gamma   90.00
#
_symmetry.space_group_name_H-M   'P 1'
#
loop_
_entity.id
_entity.type
_entity.pdbx_description
1 polymer ?
#
loop_
_entity_poly.entity_id
_entity_poly.type
_entity_poly.pdbx_seq_one_letter_code
_entity_poly.pdbx_strand_id
1 'polypeptide(L)'
;MKFSCGLFVLSSLCAFSSFAATDPLIGKRKTIDDKTGYSLSDVMIEKDKNNSYKAVIVSTREIPGAVKIENCSKCDGVNKNQPIVGMTTLSHLQLDNPKDLTYSHGQFLDPFTGLRYDAYARLSNNGKHLRIRGTSTENGGGRNITWVKY
;
A
#
# COMPACT_ATOMS: atom_id res chain seq x y z
N MET A 1 -30.08 24.54 65.83
CA MET A 1 -28.94 24.71 64.86
C MET A 1 -28.62 23.38 64.21
N LYS A 2 -29.01 23.23 62.95
CA LYS A 2 -28.69 22.00 62.17
C LYS A 2 -27.66 22.34 61.15
N PHE A 3 -26.46 21.80 61.30
CA PHE A 3 -25.41 21.91 60.30
C PHE A 3 -25.59 20.75 59.32
N SER A 4 -25.92 21.10 58.06
CA SER A 4 -26.00 20.13 56.95
C SER A 4 -24.62 20.07 56.28
N CYS A 5 -23.95 18.93 56.37
CA CYS A 5 -22.68 18.69 55.72
C CYS A 5 -22.96 18.17 54.31
N GLY A 6 -22.75 19.04 53.30
CA GLY A 6 -22.86 18.71 51.91
C GLY A 6 -21.61 17.94 51.43
N LEU A 7 -21.80 16.69 51.03
CA LEU A 7 -20.74 15.85 50.47
C LEU A 7 -20.61 16.12 48.98
N PHE A 8 -19.54 16.86 48.58
CA PHE A 8 -19.16 17.06 47.19
C PHE A 8 -18.41 15.83 46.69
N VAL A 9 -19.08 15.03 45.86
CA VAL A 9 -18.44 13.93 45.12
C VAL A 9 -17.81 14.52 43.84
N LEU A 10 -16.48 14.64 43.85
CA LEU A 10 -15.72 15.02 42.64
C LEU A 10 -15.61 13.79 41.74
N SER A 11 -16.45 13.72 40.69
CA SER A 11 -16.31 12.71 39.62
C SER A 11 -15.12 13.07 38.73
N SER A 12 -13.99 12.38 38.91
CA SER A 12 -12.85 12.44 38.02
C SER A 12 -13.16 11.69 36.73
N LEU A 13 -13.45 12.41 35.64
CA LEU A 13 -13.53 11.83 34.30
C LEU A 13 -12.09 11.52 33.82
N CYS A 14 -11.69 10.25 33.90
CA CYS A 14 -10.51 9.74 33.20
C CYS A 14 -10.80 9.70 31.70
N ALA A 15 -10.34 10.69 30.94
CA ALA A 15 -10.32 10.64 29.49
C ALA A 15 -9.25 9.63 29.05
N PHE A 16 -9.68 8.40 28.71
CA PHE A 16 -8.81 7.44 28.03
C PHE A 16 -8.58 7.94 26.59
N SER A 17 -7.42 8.55 26.35
CA SER A 17 -6.95 8.81 24.99
C SER A 17 -6.66 7.49 24.33
N SER A 18 -7.60 6.97 23.54
CA SER A 18 -7.39 5.82 22.68
C SER A 18 -6.40 6.24 21.59
N PHE A 19 -5.13 5.88 21.73
CA PHE A 19 -4.19 5.91 20.63
C PHE A 19 -4.66 4.86 19.61
N ALA A 20 -5.31 5.31 18.54
CA ALA A 20 -5.58 4.45 17.41
C ALA A 20 -4.24 4.00 16.84
N ALA A 21 -3.94 2.69 16.87
CA ALA A 21 -2.73 2.13 16.27
C ALA A 21 -2.74 2.48 14.77
N THR A 22 -1.67 3.13 14.30
CA THR A 22 -1.50 3.47 12.88
C THR A 22 -1.39 2.19 12.08
N ASP A 23 -2.19 2.07 11.01
CA ASP A 23 -2.15 0.92 10.10
C ASP A 23 -0.75 0.80 9.46
N PRO A 24 -0.01 -0.30 9.70
CA PRO A 24 1.38 -0.42 9.30
C PRO A 24 1.56 -0.46 7.78
N LEU A 25 0.51 -0.80 7.03
CA LEU A 25 0.58 -0.88 5.57
C LEU A 25 0.51 0.50 4.92
N ILE A 26 -0.24 1.43 5.51
CA ILE A 26 -0.48 2.76 4.96
C ILE A 26 0.82 3.59 4.92
N GLY A 27 0.98 4.35 3.87
CA GLY A 27 2.05 5.31 3.71
C GLY A 27 2.89 5.13 2.45
N LYS A 28 3.91 5.96 2.33
CA LYS A 28 4.79 6.01 1.17
C LYS A 28 5.82 4.89 1.19
N ARG A 29 6.01 4.25 0.03
CA ARG A 29 7.00 3.19 -0.16
C ARG A 29 7.71 3.38 -1.50
N LYS A 30 8.99 3.00 -1.56
CA LYS A 30 9.69 2.86 -2.82
C LYS A 30 9.52 1.44 -3.36
N THR A 31 9.30 1.32 -4.66
CA THR A 31 9.25 0.03 -5.34
C THR A 31 10.66 -0.44 -5.68
N ILE A 32 10.91 -1.73 -5.55
CA ILE A 32 12.17 -2.34 -5.97
C ILE A 32 11.86 -3.33 -7.09
N ASP A 33 12.47 -3.11 -8.24
CA ASP A 33 12.36 -4.03 -9.36
C ASP A 33 13.15 -5.32 -9.06
N ASP A 34 12.48 -6.46 -9.19
CA ASP A 34 13.03 -7.78 -8.88
C ASP A 34 14.13 -8.23 -9.85
N LYS A 35 14.17 -7.66 -11.04
CA LYS A 35 15.14 -8.01 -12.09
C LYS A 35 16.44 -7.21 -11.98
N THR A 36 16.32 -5.92 -11.67
CA THR A 36 17.46 -4.99 -11.67
C THR A 36 17.90 -4.55 -10.28
N GLY A 37 17.04 -4.70 -9.27
CA GLY A 37 17.26 -4.19 -7.91
C GLY A 37 17.10 -2.66 -7.80
N TYR A 38 16.81 -1.95 -8.89
CA TYR A 38 16.59 -0.52 -8.85
C TYR A 38 15.22 -0.15 -8.32
N SER A 39 15.13 1.02 -7.70
CA SER A 39 13.85 1.63 -7.36
C SER A 39 13.33 2.41 -8.56
N LEU A 40 12.19 1.98 -9.12
CA LEU A 40 11.59 2.59 -10.32
C LEU A 40 10.62 3.72 -9.98
N SER A 41 9.96 3.63 -8.84
CA SER A 41 8.92 4.58 -8.45
C SER A 41 8.70 4.62 -6.94
N ASP A 42 8.02 5.66 -6.50
CA ASP A 42 7.41 5.72 -5.19
C ASP A 42 5.89 5.55 -5.32
N VAL A 43 5.32 4.84 -4.38
CA VAL A 43 3.88 4.63 -4.27
C VAL A 43 3.38 5.13 -2.92
N MET A 44 2.15 5.63 -2.89
CA MET A 44 1.40 5.91 -1.67
C MET A 44 0.33 4.83 -1.49
N ILE A 45 0.39 4.11 -0.37
CA ILE A 45 -0.64 3.14 0.00
C ILE A 45 -1.65 3.81 0.91
N GLU A 46 -2.91 3.64 0.59
CA GLU A 46 -4.05 4.16 1.34
C GLU A 46 -5.22 3.16 1.35
N LYS A 47 -6.12 3.29 2.31
CA LYS A 47 -7.38 2.55 2.32
C LYS A 47 -8.43 3.27 1.48
N ASP A 48 -9.18 2.48 0.73
CA ASP A 48 -10.36 2.95 0.02
C ASP A 48 -11.63 2.87 0.89
N LYS A 49 -12.76 3.31 0.32
CA LYS A 49 -14.06 3.32 1.00
C LYS A 49 -14.57 1.91 1.37
N ASN A 50 -14.07 0.86 0.70
CA ASN A 50 -14.46 -0.53 0.91
C ASN A 50 -13.55 -1.24 1.91
N ASN A 51 -12.72 -0.50 2.63
CA ASN A 51 -11.72 -1.03 3.57
C ASN A 51 -10.64 -1.91 2.91
N SER A 52 -10.48 -1.80 1.59
CA SER A 52 -9.39 -2.39 0.81
C SER A 52 -8.23 -1.41 0.69
N TYR A 53 -7.06 -1.92 0.37
CA TYR A 53 -5.88 -1.08 0.14
C TYR A 53 -5.67 -0.87 -1.35
N LYS A 54 -5.28 0.33 -1.70
CA LYS A 54 -4.80 0.70 -3.03
C LYS A 54 -3.47 1.41 -2.95
N ALA A 55 -2.69 1.37 -4.01
CA ALA A 55 -1.45 2.12 -4.13
C ALA A 55 -1.42 2.93 -5.41
N VAL A 56 -1.09 4.21 -5.27
CA VAL A 56 -0.97 5.16 -6.37
C VAL A 56 0.50 5.53 -6.53
N ILE A 57 0.99 5.58 -7.77
CA ILE A 57 2.34 6.02 -8.08
C ILE A 57 2.41 7.54 -7.91
N VAL A 58 3.29 8.01 -7.02
CA VAL A 58 3.45 9.44 -6.73
C VAL A 58 4.69 10.05 -7.36
N SER A 59 5.68 9.23 -7.72
CA SER A 59 6.87 9.66 -8.48
C SER A 59 7.50 8.48 -9.22
N THR A 60 8.24 8.77 -10.27
CA THR A 60 9.09 7.80 -10.98
C THR A 60 10.55 8.21 -10.85
N ARG A 61 11.46 7.23 -10.99
CA ARG A 61 12.90 7.44 -10.95
C ARG A 61 13.52 7.07 -12.27
N GLU A 62 14.57 7.81 -12.63
CA GLU A 62 15.41 7.48 -13.78
C GLU A 62 16.38 6.38 -13.39
N ILE A 63 16.56 5.41 -14.30
CA ILE A 63 17.60 4.41 -14.21
C ILE A 63 18.77 4.89 -15.09
N PRO A 64 20.01 4.91 -14.58
CA PRO A 64 21.16 5.27 -15.37
C PRO A 64 21.26 4.44 -16.66
N GLY A 65 21.35 5.11 -17.82
CA GLY A 65 21.44 4.46 -19.12
C GLY A 65 20.13 3.93 -19.72
N ALA A 66 19.00 4.13 -19.05
CA ALA A 66 17.67 3.76 -19.55
C ALA A 66 16.87 5.00 -19.98
N VAL A 67 15.98 4.80 -20.95
CA VAL A 67 15.03 5.85 -21.35
C VAL A 67 13.97 6.01 -20.27
N LYS A 68 13.70 7.24 -19.86
CA LYS A 68 12.63 7.55 -18.92
C LYS A 68 11.27 7.20 -19.52
N ILE A 69 10.51 6.39 -18.84
CA ILE A 69 9.15 6.02 -19.24
C ILE A 69 8.17 6.85 -18.41
N GLU A 70 7.46 7.76 -19.06
CA GLU A 70 6.49 8.66 -18.39
C GLU A 70 5.05 8.20 -18.50
N ASN A 71 4.73 7.47 -19.58
CA ASN A 71 3.37 7.00 -19.87
C ASN A 71 3.32 5.48 -20.02
N CYS A 72 2.20 4.88 -19.66
CA CYS A 72 2.00 3.45 -19.85
C CYS A 72 1.63 3.12 -21.30
N SER A 73 2.61 3.14 -22.17
CA SER A 73 2.41 2.85 -23.62
C SER A 73 2.03 1.39 -23.89
N LYS A 74 2.40 0.47 -23.00
CA LYS A 74 2.11 -0.97 -23.08
C LYS A 74 0.83 -1.38 -22.38
N CYS A 75 0.18 -0.47 -21.64
CA CYS A 75 -1.11 -0.72 -21.04
C CYS A 75 -2.22 -0.83 -22.08
N ASP A 76 -3.31 -1.44 -21.72
CA ASP A 76 -4.55 -1.54 -22.46
C ASP A 76 -5.68 -0.69 -21.83
N GLY A 77 -6.82 -0.61 -22.52
CA GLY A 77 -8.03 0.03 -22.02
C GLY A 77 -7.81 1.47 -21.57
N VAL A 78 -8.38 1.80 -20.42
CA VAL A 78 -8.36 3.17 -19.86
C VAL A 78 -6.98 3.63 -19.43
N ASN A 79 -6.04 2.71 -19.22
CA ASN A 79 -4.68 3.02 -18.79
C ASN A 79 -3.72 3.24 -19.96
N LYS A 80 -4.14 2.96 -21.19
CA LYS A 80 -3.27 3.11 -22.37
C LYS A 80 -2.80 4.54 -22.55
N ASN A 81 -1.47 4.71 -22.64
CA ASN A 81 -0.80 6.00 -22.79
C ASN A 81 -1.08 7.01 -21.66
N GLN A 82 -1.66 6.57 -20.54
CA GLN A 82 -1.84 7.44 -19.40
C GLN A 82 -0.53 7.70 -18.66
N PRO A 83 -0.38 8.86 -18.01
CA PRO A 83 0.78 9.13 -17.18
C PRO A 83 0.94 8.07 -16.08
N ILE A 84 2.17 7.59 -15.89
CA ILE A 84 2.48 6.62 -14.82
C ILE A 84 2.32 7.26 -13.44
N VAL A 85 2.76 8.50 -13.27
CA VAL A 85 2.50 9.26 -12.03
C VAL A 85 1.01 9.56 -11.93
N GLY A 86 0.42 9.20 -10.80
CA GLY A 86 -1.03 9.28 -10.54
C GLY A 86 -1.80 7.99 -10.86
N MET A 87 -1.14 7.00 -11.47
CA MET A 87 -1.78 5.72 -11.81
C MET A 87 -1.89 4.82 -10.58
N THR A 88 -3.05 4.17 -10.42
CA THR A 88 -3.22 3.11 -9.43
C THR A 88 -2.53 1.84 -9.91
N THR A 89 -1.49 1.41 -9.21
CA THR A 89 -0.71 0.20 -9.55
C THR A 89 -1.14 -1.03 -8.77
N LEU A 90 -1.69 -0.86 -7.57
CA LEU A 90 -2.25 -1.93 -6.75
C LEU A 90 -3.66 -1.52 -6.31
N SER A 91 -4.60 -2.45 -6.36
CA SER A 91 -5.99 -2.23 -5.95
C SER A 91 -6.58 -3.48 -5.30
N HIS A 92 -7.70 -3.31 -4.59
CA HIS A 92 -8.52 -4.38 -3.98
C HIS A 92 -7.77 -5.28 -2.97
N LEU A 93 -6.58 -4.91 -2.53
CA LEU A 93 -5.82 -5.71 -1.57
C LEU A 93 -6.54 -5.70 -0.21
N GLN A 94 -6.79 -6.88 0.36
CA GLN A 94 -7.52 -7.06 1.62
C GLN A 94 -6.64 -7.76 2.64
N LEU A 95 -6.79 -7.37 3.91
CA LEU A 95 -6.12 -8.04 5.02
C LEU A 95 -6.77 -9.40 5.28
N ASP A 96 -5.99 -10.48 5.14
CA ASP A 96 -6.45 -11.85 5.43
C ASP A 96 -6.20 -12.24 6.88
N ASN A 97 -4.96 -12.09 7.32
CA ASN A 97 -4.55 -12.48 8.65
C ASN A 97 -3.77 -11.34 9.32
N PRO A 98 -4.36 -10.71 10.34
CA PRO A 98 -3.70 -9.62 11.05
C PRO A 98 -2.50 -10.05 11.89
N LYS A 99 -2.40 -11.34 12.30
CA LYS A 99 -1.25 -11.86 13.05
C LYS A 99 -0.02 -12.01 12.16
N ASP A 100 -0.22 -12.51 10.94
CA ASP A 100 0.87 -12.77 9.98
C ASP A 100 1.08 -11.61 9.00
N LEU A 101 0.24 -10.56 9.09
CA LEU A 101 0.24 -9.40 8.20
C LEU A 101 0.21 -9.81 6.71
N THR A 102 -0.69 -10.74 6.39
CA THR A 102 -0.92 -11.24 5.03
C THR A 102 -2.15 -10.62 4.41
N TYR A 103 -2.08 -10.41 3.10
CA TYR A 103 -3.09 -9.72 2.30
C TYR A 103 -3.33 -10.47 1.00
N SER A 104 -4.57 -10.51 0.54
CA SER A 104 -4.96 -11.18 -0.70
C SER A 104 -5.94 -10.35 -1.53
N HIS A 105 -6.48 -10.96 -2.60
CA HIS A 105 -7.45 -10.36 -3.53
C HIS A 105 -6.94 -9.09 -4.23
N GLY A 106 -5.64 -8.82 -4.14
CA GLY A 106 -5.04 -7.68 -4.82
C GLY A 106 -5.00 -7.87 -6.34
N GLN A 107 -5.06 -6.76 -7.04
CA GLN A 107 -4.76 -6.67 -8.46
C GLN A 107 -3.61 -5.69 -8.66
N PHE A 108 -2.56 -6.14 -9.30
CA PHE A 108 -1.37 -5.35 -9.57
C PHE A 108 -1.20 -5.10 -11.06
N LEU A 109 -1.05 -3.84 -11.44
CA LEU A 109 -0.68 -3.42 -12.78
C LEU A 109 0.76 -2.92 -12.77
N ASP A 110 1.62 -3.55 -13.56
CA ASP A 110 2.95 -3.03 -13.82
C ASP A 110 2.89 -1.99 -14.96
N PRO A 111 3.06 -0.71 -14.67
CA PRO A 111 2.90 0.34 -15.68
C PRO A 111 4.04 0.39 -16.70
N PHE A 112 5.18 -0.26 -16.40
CA PHE A 112 6.34 -0.30 -17.30
C PHE A 112 6.24 -1.41 -18.35
N THR A 113 5.48 -2.47 -18.05
CA THR A 113 5.27 -3.60 -18.95
C THR A 113 3.83 -3.72 -19.45
N GLY A 114 2.87 -3.07 -18.79
CA GLY A 114 1.44 -3.19 -19.07
C GLY A 114 0.81 -4.48 -18.56
N LEU A 115 1.59 -5.36 -17.91
CA LEU A 115 1.11 -6.66 -17.44
C LEU A 115 0.32 -6.52 -16.15
N ARG A 116 -0.70 -7.37 -16.02
CA ARG A 116 -1.58 -7.47 -14.85
C ARG A 116 -1.34 -8.77 -14.11
N TYR A 117 -1.49 -8.70 -12.79
CA TYR A 117 -1.26 -9.82 -11.88
C TYR A 117 -2.34 -9.85 -10.80
N ASP A 118 -2.77 -11.07 -10.45
CA ASP A 118 -3.42 -11.29 -9.16
C ASP A 118 -2.34 -11.23 -8.07
N ALA A 119 -2.59 -10.46 -7.01
CA ALA A 119 -1.59 -10.15 -6.02
C ALA A 119 -1.93 -10.67 -4.63
N TYR A 120 -0.97 -11.35 -4.05
CA TYR A 120 -0.89 -11.70 -2.64
C TYR A 120 0.27 -10.95 -2.02
N ALA A 121 0.12 -10.45 -0.80
CA ALA A 121 1.19 -9.69 -0.16
C ALA A 121 1.41 -10.09 1.30
N ARG A 122 2.63 -9.89 1.78
CA ARG A 122 3.01 -10.05 3.17
C ARG A 122 3.88 -8.88 3.63
N LEU A 123 3.47 -8.27 4.72
CA LEU A 123 4.23 -7.20 5.36
C LEU A 123 5.17 -7.80 6.41
N SER A 124 6.41 -7.32 6.45
CA SER A 124 7.36 -7.71 7.51
C SER A 124 6.88 -7.20 8.88
N ASN A 125 7.26 -7.90 9.95
CA ASN A 125 6.84 -7.57 11.31
C ASN A 125 7.22 -6.15 11.75
N ASN A 126 8.32 -5.60 11.20
CA ASN A 126 8.73 -4.21 11.44
C ASN A 126 8.03 -3.19 10.53
N GLY A 127 7.10 -3.62 9.66
CA GLY A 127 6.35 -2.77 8.75
C GLY A 127 7.15 -2.21 7.56
N LYS A 128 8.45 -2.51 7.45
CA LYS A 128 9.31 -1.91 6.43
C LYS A 128 9.17 -2.50 5.04
N HIS A 129 9.09 -3.83 4.92
CA HIS A 129 9.09 -4.53 3.64
C HIS A 129 7.72 -5.12 3.33
N LEU A 130 7.11 -4.71 2.25
CA LEU A 130 5.93 -5.34 1.68
C LEU A 130 6.38 -6.20 0.50
N ARG A 131 6.28 -7.52 0.65
CA ARG A 131 6.55 -8.49 -0.41
C ARG A 131 5.25 -8.83 -1.10
N ILE A 132 5.20 -8.62 -2.41
CA ILE A 132 4.04 -8.88 -3.24
C ILE A 132 4.39 -10.04 -4.17
N ARG A 133 3.58 -11.09 -4.14
CA ARG A 133 3.61 -12.19 -5.10
C ARG A 133 2.51 -11.95 -6.12
N GLY A 134 2.90 -11.70 -7.35
CA GLY A 134 1.98 -11.57 -8.47
C GLY A 134 1.93 -12.86 -9.29
N THR A 135 0.73 -13.26 -9.71
CA THR A 135 0.52 -14.31 -10.71
C THR A 135 -0.13 -13.66 -11.92
N SER A 136 0.51 -13.77 -13.08
CA SER A 136 0.02 -13.14 -14.30
C SER A 136 -1.35 -13.70 -14.69
N THR A 137 -2.29 -12.80 -14.97
CA THR A 137 -3.63 -13.15 -15.42
C THR A 137 -3.66 -13.69 -16.85
N GLU A 138 -2.59 -13.47 -17.64
CA GLU A 138 -2.50 -13.89 -19.03
C GLU A 138 -1.88 -15.27 -19.20
N ASN A 139 -0.79 -15.57 -18.50
CA ASN A 139 0.00 -16.78 -18.73
C ASN A 139 0.34 -17.59 -17.46
N GLY A 140 -0.15 -17.15 -16.28
CA GLY A 140 0.11 -17.80 -15.00
C GLY A 140 1.55 -17.65 -14.48
N GLY A 141 2.40 -16.87 -15.16
CA GLY A 141 3.76 -16.58 -14.74
C GLY A 141 3.80 -15.82 -13.42
N GLY A 142 4.76 -16.13 -12.56
CA GLY A 142 4.90 -15.49 -11.25
C GLY A 142 5.92 -14.36 -11.25
N ARG A 143 5.66 -13.34 -10.43
CA ARG A 143 6.59 -12.24 -10.17
C ARG A 143 6.63 -11.92 -8.67
N ASN A 144 7.83 -11.65 -8.14
CA ASN A 144 8.00 -11.16 -6.78
C ASN A 144 8.42 -9.69 -6.83
N ILE A 145 7.73 -8.87 -6.06
CA ILE A 145 7.97 -7.43 -5.99
C ILE A 145 8.15 -7.07 -4.53
N THR A 146 9.10 -6.19 -4.23
CA THR A 146 9.33 -5.70 -2.88
C THR A 146 9.15 -4.19 -2.84
N TRP A 147 8.32 -3.71 -1.93
CA TRP A 147 8.16 -2.29 -1.63
C TRP A 147 8.72 -2.00 -0.24
N VAL A 148 9.50 -0.93 -0.12
CA VAL A 148 10.22 -0.58 1.11
C VAL A 148 9.74 0.76 1.64
N LYS A 149 9.31 0.79 2.90
CA LYS A 149 8.92 2.01 3.60
C LYS A 149 10.19 2.77 4.04
N TYR A 150 10.18 4.09 3.93
CA TYR A 150 11.27 4.98 4.32
C TYR A 150 10.75 6.28 4.93
#